data_8b826a67496a7a861b93ae46c3dc9daa
#
_entry.id   8b826a67496a7a861b93ae46c3dc9daa
#
_cell.length_a   1.000
_cell.length_b   1.000
_cell.length_c   1.000
_cell.angle_alpha   90.00
_cell.angle_beta   90.00
_cell.angle_gamma   90.00
#
_symmetry.space_group_name_H-M   'P 1'
#
loop_
_entity.id
_entity.type
_entity.pdbx_description
1 polymer ?
#
loop_
_entity_poly.entity_id
_entity_poly.type
_entity_poly.pdbx_seq_one_letter_code
_entity_poly.pdbx_strand_id
1 'polypeptide(L)'
;LSTAQAPRVPARDPSRQLRIAVSRTRPPEFAVLLAAEFDGQLVPMGSAGAKVAAVVVGEVDAYVHAGGQHEWDSAAPVAVAVAAGLHASRIDGSPLRYNKEEPLLPDLLVSRPELADRLLGVIAVLAPWKRPVA
;
A
#
# COMPACT_ATOMS: atom_id res chain seq x y z
N LEU A 1 19.38 2.19 -15.82
CA LEU A 1 19.88 2.05 -14.46
C LEU A 1 20.17 0.59 -14.18
N SER A 2 21.37 0.31 -13.69
CA SER A 2 21.67 -1.03 -13.20
C SER A 2 20.92 -1.25 -11.88
N THR A 3 20.63 -2.52 -11.55
CA THR A 3 19.99 -2.86 -10.28
C THR A 3 20.79 -2.39 -9.06
N ALA A 4 22.12 -2.26 -9.20
CA ALA A 4 22.99 -1.76 -8.13
C ALA A 4 22.75 -0.28 -7.81
N GLN A 5 22.14 0.47 -8.73
CA GLN A 5 21.83 1.90 -8.55
C GLN A 5 20.39 2.15 -8.17
N ALA A 6 19.53 1.12 -8.13
CA ALA A 6 18.16 1.27 -7.72
C ALA A 6 18.10 1.59 -6.22
N PRO A 7 17.17 2.46 -5.78
CA PRO A 7 17.00 2.71 -4.35
C PRO A 7 16.67 1.42 -3.63
N ARG A 8 17.23 1.24 -2.45
CA ARG A 8 16.97 0.09 -1.62
C ARG A 8 16.20 0.52 -0.37
N VAL A 9 15.14 -0.21 -0.07
CA VAL A 9 14.38 0.03 1.14
C VAL A 9 15.24 -0.41 2.34
N PRO A 10 15.42 0.46 3.35
CA PRO A 10 16.14 0.07 4.56
C PRO A 10 15.47 -1.13 5.23
N ALA A 11 16.29 -1.99 5.84
CA ALA A 11 15.76 -3.11 6.61
C ALA A 11 14.85 -2.61 7.74
N ARG A 12 13.76 -3.33 7.97
CA ARG A 12 12.82 -2.98 9.03
C ARG A 12 13.39 -3.37 10.39
N ASP A 13 13.31 -2.46 11.35
CA ASP A 13 13.59 -2.78 12.74
C ASP A 13 12.40 -3.58 13.30
N PRO A 14 12.58 -4.87 13.64
CA PRO A 14 11.46 -5.69 14.11
C PRO A 14 10.92 -5.27 15.48
N SER A 15 11.65 -4.47 16.24
CA SER A 15 11.17 -3.95 17.51
C SER A 15 10.26 -2.74 17.34
N ARG A 16 10.28 -2.11 16.16
CA ARG A 16 9.44 -0.96 15.87
C ARG A 16 8.03 -1.43 15.51
N GLN A 17 7.04 -0.71 16.00
CA GLN A 17 5.63 -0.93 15.66
C GLN A 17 5.42 -0.85 14.14
N LEU A 18 4.61 -1.75 13.59
CA LEU A 18 4.24 -1.70 12.19
C LEU A 18 3.50 -0.40 11.88
N ARG A 19 3.85 0.26 10.79
CA ARG A 19 3.23 1.51 10.37
C ARG A 19 2.61 1.36 9.01
N ILE A 20 1.35 1.78 8.89
CA ILE A 20 0.59 1.71 7.64
C ILE A 20 0.14 3.11 7.25
N ALA A 21 0.61 3.61 6.12
CA ALA A 21 0.19 4.90 5.59
C ALA A 21 -1.22 4.79 5.00
N VAL A 22 -2.05 5.78 5.27
CA VAL A 22 -3.42 5.87 4.76
C VAL A 22 -3.72 7.30 4.35
N SER A 23 -4.77 7.48 3.54
CA SER A 23 -5.23 8.81 3.15
C SER A 23 -5.60 9.62 4.39
N ARG A 24 -5.15 10.87 4.43
CA ARG A 24 -5.50 11.79 5.51
C ARG A 24 -6.99 12.15 5.51
N THR A 25 -7.58 12.26 4.31
CA THR A 25 -8.96 12.72 4.16
C THR A 25 -9.96 11.57 4.05
N ARG A 26 -9.54 10.43 3.49
CA ARG A 26 -10.42 9.28 3.25
C ARG A 26 -9.71 7.97 3.57
N PRO A 27 -9.37 7.72 4.84
CA PRO A 27 -8.74 6.45 5.19
C PRO A 27 -9.74 5.30 5.01
N PRO A 28 -9.31 4.16 4.44
CA PRO A 28 -10.21 3.00 4.33
C PRO A 28 -10.61 2.49 5.70
N GLU A 29 -11.89 2.13 5.86
CA GLU A 29 -12.38 1.62 7.16
C GLU A 29 -11.63 0.35 7.59
N PHE A 30 -11.36 -0.56 6.65
CA PHE A 30 -10.68 -1.79 7.01
C PHE A 30 -9.25 -1.58 7.51
N ALA A 31 -8.65 -0.43 7.23
CA ALA A 31 -7.28 -0.13 7.64
C ALA A 31 -7.12 -0.13 9.15
N VAL A 32 -8.15 0.31 9.89
CA VAL A 32 -8.12 0.28 11.36
C VAL A 32 -8.03 -1.16 11.87
N LEU A 33 -8.84 -2.04 11.30
CA LEU A 33 -8.84 -3.46 11.66
C LEU A 33 -7.53 -4.13 11.24
N LEU A 34 -7.03 -3.78 10.07
CA LEU A 34 -5.75 -4.31 9.58
C LEU A 34 -4.61 -3.94 10.52
N ALA A 35 -4.53 -2.67 10.90
CA ALA A 35 -3.50 -2.21 11.84
C ALA A 35 -3.61 -2.93 13.18
N ALA A 36 -4.84 -3.12 13.68
CA ALA A 36 -5.07 -3.80 14.95
C ALA A 36 -4.55 -5.24 14.95
N GLU A 37 -4.71 -5.95 13.83
CA GLU A 37 -4.23 -7.34 13.70
C GLU A 37 -2.72 -7.46 13.84
N PHE A 38 -1.99 -6.39 13.53
CA PHE A 38 -0.53 -6.37 13.62
C PHE A 38 -0.03 -5.57 14.82
N ASP A 39 -0.94 -5.14 15.70
CA ASP A 39 -0.60 -4.20 16.77
C ASP A 39 0.14 -2.99 16.21
N GLY A 40 -0.32 -2.53 15.05
CA GLY A 40 0.32 -1.50 14.26
C GLY A 40 -0.32 -0.13 14.42
N GLN A 41 0.23 0.82 13.70
CA GLN A 41 -0.16 2.23 13.75
C GLN A 41 -0.55 2.70 12.35
N LEU A 42 -1.65 3.45 12.26
CA LEU A 42 -2.00 4.17 11.03
C LEU A 42 -1.25 5.50 11.01
N VAL A 43 -0.73 5.86 9.84
CA VAL A 43 -0.03 7.12 9.62
C VAL A 43 -0.74 7.89 8.51
N PRO A 44 -1.61 8.85 8.85
CA PRO A 44 -2.30 9.64 7.83
C PRO A 44 -1.32 10.56 7.09
N MET A 45 -1.40 10.53 5.76
CA MET A 45 -0.54 11.34 4.90
C MET A 45 -1.33 11.83 3.68
N GLY A 46 -0.92 12.95 3.12
CA GLY A 46 -1.46 13.44 1.86
C GLY A 46 -0.77 12.77 0.67
N SER A 47 -1.41 12.79 -0.49
CA SER A 47 -0.98 12.29 -1.80
C SER A 47 -0.51 10.83 -1.85
N ALA A 48 -0.79 10.17 -2.98
CA ALA A 48 -0.31 8.80 -3.23
C ALA A 48 1.22 8.78 -3.32
N GLY A 49 1.80 9.78 -3.97
CA GLY A 49 3.26 9.86 -4.12
C GLY A 49 3.99 9.92 -2.78
N ALA A 50 3.50 10.75 -1.85
CA ALA A 50 4.12 10.87 -0.53
C ALA A 50 4.03 9.56 0.27
N LYS A 51 2.88 8.87 0.18
CA LYS A 51 2.67 7.61 0.89
C LYS A 51 3.57 6.50 0.34
N VAL A 52 3.69 6.40 -0.98
CA VAL A 52 4.59 5.43 -1.61
C VAL A 52 6.05 5.75 -1.26
N ALA A 53 6.43 7.02 -1.34
CA ALA A 53 7.78 7.44 -0.99
C ALA A 53 8.13 7.08 0.46
N ALA A 54 7.18 7.21 1.38
CA ALA A 54 7.38 6.84 2.78
C ALA A 54 7.68 5.34 2.95
N VAL A 55 7.05 4.47 2.14
CA VAL A 55 7.38 3.04 2.14
C VAL A 55 8.79 2.82 1.58
N VAL A 56 9.13 3.50 0.49
CA VAL A 56 10.45 3.35 -0.16
C VAL A 56 11.58 3.72 0.79
N VAL A 57 11.42 4.80 1.57
CA VAL A 57 12.47 5.22 2.51
C VAL A 57 12.38 4.52 3.87
N GLY A 58 11.38 3.68 4.07
CA GLY A 58 11.24 2.90 5.30
C GLY A 58 10.61 3.63 6.48
N GLU A 59 10.02 4.79 6.26
CA GLU A 59 9.28 5.51 7.31
C GLU A 59 8.01 4.77 7.72
N VAL A 60 7.35 4.14 6.74
CA VAL A 60 6.22 3.26 6.97
C VAL A 60 6.50 1.92 6.30
N ASP A 61 5.72 0.90 6.65
CA ASP A 61 5.94 -0.46 6.18
C ASP A 61 4.97 -0.83 5.04
N ALA A 62 3.86 -0.13 4.95
CA ALA A 62 2.84 -0.36 3.93
C ALA A 62 2.01 0.90 3.71
N TYR A 63 1.35 0.93 2.55
CA TYR A 63 0.36 1.92 2.19
C TYR A 63 -0.84 1.18 1.62
N VAL A 64 -2.04 1.43 2.17
CA VAL A 64 -3.28 0.87 1.68
C VAL A 64 -4.25 1.97 1.28
N HIS A 65 -4.97 1.75 0.20
CA HIS A 65 -6.01 2.66 -0.27
C HIS A 65 -7.17 1.87 -0.84
N ALA A 66 -8.38 2.35 -0.61
CA ALA A 66 -9.60 1.87 -1.24
C ALA A 66 -10.54 3.06 -1.40
N GLY A 67 -11.49 2.96 -2.33
CA GLY A 67 -12.40 4.07 -2.62
C GLY A 67 -12.08 4.78 -3.93
N GLY A 68 -11.17 4.22 -4.71
CA GLY A 68 -10.83 4.73 -6.03
C GLY A 68 -9.84 5.88 -6.02
N GLN A 69 -9.03 5.93 -7.05
CA GLN A 69 -8.16 7.06 -7.37
C GLN A 69 -7.82 6.98 -8.85
N HIS A 70 -7.39 8.10 -9.44
CA HIS A 70 -6.98 8.09 -10.84
C HIS A 70 -5.65 7.35 -11.00
N GLU A 71 -5.50 6.62 -12.12
CA GLU A 71 -4.27 5.88 -12.42
C GLU A 71 -3.02 6.75 -12.36
N TRP A 72 -3.11 7.97 -12.88
CA TRP A 72 -1.94 8.86 -12.95
C TRP A 72 -1.44 9.31 -11.58
N ASP A 73 -2.28 9.25 -10.54
CA ASP A 73 -1.85 9.61 -9.19
C ASP A 73 -0.91 8.60 -8.59
N SER A 74 -0.97 7.35 -9.06
CA SER A 74 -0.18 6.25 -8.49
C SER A 74 0.79 5.59 -9.47
N ALA A 75 0.60 5.76 -10.78
CA ALA A 75 1.39 5.01 -11.78
C ALA A 75 2.89 5.23 -11.62
N ALA A 76 3.34 6.48 -11.55
CA ALA A 76 4.76 6.78 -11.41
C ALA A 76 5.30 6.39 -10.03
N PRO A 77 4.62 6.72 -8.90
CA PRO A 77 5.08 6.25 -7.59
C PRO A 77 5.15 4.72 -7.47
N VAL A 78 4.17 4.00 -8.03
CA VAL A 78 4.16 2.53 -8.00
C VAL A 78 5.34 1.97 -8.79
N ALA A 79 5.66 2.57 -9.94
CA ALA A 79 6.83 2.15 -10.73
C ALA A 79 8.12 2.29 -9.93
N VAL A 80 8.27 3.37 -9.17
CA VAL A 80 9.42 3.57 -8.27
C VAL A 80 9.43 2.51 -7.18
N ALA A 81 8.28 2.21 -6.58
CA ALA A 81 8.18 1.20 -5.53
C ALA A 81 8.60 -0.19 -6.03
N VAL A 82 8.12 -0.58 -7.21
CA VAL A 82 8.46 -1.87 -7.81
C VAL A 82 9.95 -1.93 -8.12
N ALA A 83 10.52 -0.84 -8.66
CA ALA A 83 11.96 -0.77 -8.93
C ALA A 83 12.80 -0.87 -7.66
N ALA A 84 12.26 -0.41 -6.52
CA ALA A 84 12.93 -0.54 -5.21
C ALA A 84 12.75 -1.93 -4.56
N GLY A 85 12.03 -2.84 -5.21
CA GLY A 85 11.80 -4.19 -4.71
C GLY A 85 10.58 -4.35 -3.81
N LEU A 86 9.72 -3.33 -3.74
CA LEU A 86 8.50 -3.42 -2.95
C LEU A 86 7.41 -4.21 -3.67
N HIS A 87 6.49 -4.74 -2.89
CA HIS A 87 5.26 -5.33 -3.42
C HIS A 87 4.26 -4.24 -3.77
N ALA A 88 3.59 -4.37 -4.90
CA ALA A 88 2.48 -3.50 -5.30
C ALA A 88 1.40 -4.34 -5.97
N SER A 89 0.17 -4.24 -5.48
CA SER A 89 -0.96 -4.99 -6.01
C SER A 89 -2.27 -4.29 -5.63
N ARG A 90 -3.37 -4.83 -6.10
CA ARG A 90 -4.67 -4.53 -5.53
C ARG A 90 -4.75 -5.19 -4.15
N ILE A 91 -5.71 -4.75 -3.34
CA ILE A 91 -5.83 -5.27 -1.96
C ILE A 91 -6.29 -6.73 -1.90
N ASP A 92 -6.80 -7.28 -3.01
CA ASP A 92 -7.10 -8.72 -3.11
C ASP A 92 -5.90 -9.54 -3.62
N GLY A 93 -4.77 -8.88 -3.86
CA GLY A 93 -3.56 -9.52 -4.36
C GLY A 93 -3.45 -9.57 -5.87
N SER A 94 -4.50 -9.20 -6.59
CA SER A 94 -4.45 -9.21 -8.06
C SER A 94 -3.56 -8.09 -8.60
N PRO A 95 -3.04 -8.25 -9.83
CA PRO A 95 -2.14 -7.24 -10.40
C PRO A 95 -2.82 -5.89 -10.61
N LEU A 96 -2.05 -4.82 -10.42
CA LEU A 96 -2.48 -3.48 -10.81
C LEU A 96 -2.52 -3.39 -12.33
N ARG A 97 -3.57 -2.78 -12.86
CA ARG A 97 -3.72 -2.59 -14.29
C ARG A 97 -3.88 -1.10 -14.59
N TYR A 98 -3.03 -0.62 -15.48
CA TYR A 98 -3.03 0.76 -15.94
C TYR A 98 -3.44 0.82 -17.41
N ASN A 99 -3.70 2.00 -17.93
CA ASN A 99 -4.12 2.24 -19.32
C ASN A 99 -5.47 1.60 -19.68
N LYS A 100 -6.37 1.53 -18.70
CA LYS A 100 -7.76 1.10 -18.94
C LYS A 100 -8.58 2.23 -19.55
N GLU A 101 -9.70 1.89 -20.16
CA GLU A 101 -10.67 2.88 -20.63
C GLU A 101 -11.13 3.78 -19.47
N GLU A 102 -11.41 3.17 -18.30
CA GLU A 102 -11.67 3.91 -17.08
C GLU A 102 -10.36 4.09 -16.34
N PRO A 103 -9.83 5.30 -16.25
CA PRO A 103 -8.53 5.52 -15.61
C PRO A 103 -8.63 5.61 -14.08
N LEU A 104 -9.44 4.75 -13.48
CA LEU A 104 -9.60 4.66 -12.03
C LEU A 104 -9.00 3.37 -11.51
N LEU A 105 -8.24 3.50 -10.43
CA LEU A 105 -7.68 2.39 -9.70
C LEU A 105 -8.52 2.22 -8.43
N PRO A 106 -9.28 1.11 -8.29
CA PRO A 106 -10.22 0.99 -7.17
C PRO A 106 -9.54 0.86 -5.81
N ASP A 107 -8.39 0.23 -5.75
CA ASP A 107 -7.66 0.03 -4.51
C ASP A 107 -6.20 -0.29 -4.77
N LEU A 108 -5.38 -0.23 -3.72
CA LEU A 108 -3.94 -0.35 -3.84
C LEU A 108 -3.32 -0.81 -2.53
N LEU A 109 -2.39 -1.76 -2.62
CA LEU A 109 -1.48 -2.11 -1.54
C LEU A 109 -0.05 -1.98 -2.04
N VAL A 110 0.76 -1.18 -1.36
CA VAL A 110 2.21 -1.12 -1.54
C VAL A 110 2.83 -1.47 -0.20
N SER A 111 3.75 -2.43 -0.17
CA SER A 111 4.33 -2.87 1.10
C SER A 111 5.73 -3.42 0.92
N ARG A 112 6.43 -3.56 2.05
CA ARG A 112 7.64 -4.37 2.11
C ARG A 112 7.31 -5.78 1.61
N PRO A 113 8.16 -6.39 0.77
CA PRO A 113 7.83 -7.70 0.18
C PRO A 113 7.68 -8.80 1.24
N GLU A 114 8.46 -8.74 2.33
CA GLU A 114 8.40 -9.73 3.40
C GLU A 114 7.09 -9.67 4.21
N LEU A 115 6.33 -8.58 4.10
CA LEU A 115 5.06 -8.41 4.80
C LEU A 115 3.86 -8.65 3.89
N ALA A 116 4.05 -8.71 2.58
CA ALA A 116 2.95 -8.71 1.62
C ALA A 116 1.96 -9.86 1.85
N ASP A 117 2.46 -11.09 1.97
CA ASP A 117 1.59 -12.26 2.13
C ASP A 117 0.76 -12.18 3.41
N ARG A 118 1.36 -11.72 4.50
CA ARG A 118 0.65 -11.56 5.78
C ARG A 118 -0.40 -10.48 5.69
N LEU A 119 -0.08 -9.35 5.09
CA LEU A 119 -1.03 -8.25 4.91
C LEU A 119 -2.20 -8.71 4.02
N LEU A 120 -1.90 -9.32 2.89
CA LEU A 120 -2.93 -9.82 1.97
C LEU A 120 -3.81 -10.89 2.64
N GLY A 121 -3.21 -11.75 3.46
CA GLY A 121 -3.95 -12.78 4.19
C GLY A 121 -4.97 -12.18 5.16
N VAL A 122 -4.58 -11.16 5.91
CA VAL A 122 -5.50 -10.49 6.84
C VAL A 122 -6.56 -9.70 6.06
N ILE A 123 -6.19 -9.00 5.00
CA ILE A 123 -7.16 -8.29 4.17
C ILE A 123 -8.19 -9.25 3.59
N ALA A 124 -7.77 -10.44 3.17
CA ALA A 124 -8.69 -11.46 2.65
C ALA A 124 -9.71 -11.91 3.71
N VAL A 125 -9.28 -12.05 4.95
CA VAL A 125 -10.19 -12.39 6.06
C VAL A 125 -11.18 -11.26 6.32
N LEU A 126 -10.70 -10.02 6.30
CA LEU A 126 -11.56 -8.83 6.48
C LEU A 126 -12.51 -8.64 5.28
N ALA A 127 -12.08 -9.07 4.10
CA ALA A 127 -12.85 -9.04 2.84
C ALA A 127 -13.62 -7.73 2.64
N PRO A 128 -12.95 -6.56 2.63
CA PRO A 128 -13.64 -5.27 2.58
C PRO A 128 -14.49 -5.09 1.33
N TRP A 129 -14.15 -5.79 0.24
CA TRP A 129 -14.90 -5.77 -1.02
C TRP A 129 -16.23 -6.51 -0.95
N LYS A 130 -16.47 -7.31 0.10
CA LYS A 130 -17.70 -8.09 0.29
C LYS A 130 -18.70 -7.42 1.22
N ARG A 131 -18.33 -6.29 1.80
CA ARG A 131 -19.24 -5.61 2.73
C ARG A 131 -20.47 -5.13 1.99
N PRO A 132 -21.67 -5.42 2.49
CA PRO A 132 -22.88 -4.89 1.89
C PRO A 132 -22.86 -3.38 1.96
N VAL A 133 -23.32 -2.76 0.90
CA VAL A 133 -23.54 -1.31 0.89
C VAL A 133 -24.73 -1.06 1.80
N ALA A 134 -24.49 -0.35 2.87
CA ALA A 134 -25.54 -0.01 3.82
C ALA A 134 -26.48 1.04 3.22
#